data_b3e1b724e0b2fbe82e718de5cd0baea3
#
_entry.id   b3e1b724e0b2fbe82e718de5cd0baea3
#
_cell.length_a   1.000
_cell.length_b   1.000
_cell.length_c   1.000
_cell.angle_alpha   90.00
_cell.angle_beta   90.00
_cell.angle_gamma   90.00
#
_symmetry.space_group_name_H-M   'P 1'
#
loop_
_entity.id
_entity.type
_entity.pdbx_description
1 polymer ?
#
loop_
_entity_poly.entity_id
_entity_poly.type
_entity_poly.pdbx_seq_one_letter_code
_entity_poly.pdbx_strand_id
1 'polypeptide(L)'
;MGQALGLIQVDQSTVAIKESFGKFDEILGPGCHFLPWCIGKQIAGYLSLRVQQLDVRCETKTKDNVFVNVVASVQYRALADKASDAFYRLTNTREQIQSYVFDVIRASVPKMNLDDAFEQKNDIAKAVEDELEKAMSMYGYEIVQTLIVDIEPDEHVKRAMNEINRAEGDAESKYLAGMGIARQRQAIVDGLRDSVLAFSENVPGTSAKDVMDMVLVTQYFDTMKEIGASSKSSSVFIPHGPGAVKDIAAQIRDGQLQARML
;
A
#
# COMPACT_ATOMS: atom_id res chain seq x y z
N MET A 1 -30.47 38.39 -5.67
CA MET A 1 -31.09 39.58 -6.28
C MET A 1 -32.38 39.15 -6.97
N GLY A 2 -33.53 39.69 -6.63
CA GLY A 2 -34.79 39.39 -7.32
C GLY A 2 -36.01 39.21 -6.43
N GLN A 3 -36.10 39.94 -5.30
CA GLN A 3 -37.34 39.97 -4.51
C GLN A 3 -38.21 41.21 -4.83
N ALA A 4 -38.13 41.69 -6.07
CA ALA A 4 -39.04 42.72 -6.53
C ALA A 4 -40.34 42.05 -6.99
N LEU A 5 -41.45 42.41 -6.40
CA LEU A 5 -42.81 41.93 -6.71
C LEU A 5 -43.23 40.52 -6.22
N GLY A 6 -42.55 39.94 -5.25
CA GLY A 6 -42.96 38.63 -4.71
C GLY A 6 -42.70 37.42 -5.61
N LEU A 7 -41.94 37.61 -6.68
CA LEU A 7 -41.44 36.50 -7.54
C LEU A 7 -40.09 36.02 -7.04
N ILE A 8 -39.97 34.76 -6.78
CA ILE A 8 -38.75 34.09 -6.33
C ILE A 8 -38.39 32.97 -7.28
N GLN A 9 -37.14 32.98 -7.70
CA GLN A 9 -36.55 31.94 -8.50
C GLN A 9 -35.80 30.96 -7.60
N VAL A 10 -36.10 29.66 -7.72
CA VAL A 10 -35.38 28.56 -7.05
C VAL A 10 -34.54 27.86 -8.10
N ASP A 11 -33.25 27.76 -7.84
CA ASP A 11 -32.29 27.12 -8.76
C ASP A 11 -32.53 25.63 -8.89
N GLN A 12 -32.15 25.06 -10.02
CA GLN A 12 -32.17 23.63 -10.24
C GLN A 12 -31.24 22.90 -9.22
N SER A 13 -31.70 21.80 -8.70
CA SER A 13 -31.02 21.04 -7.63
C SER A 13 -30.98 21.75 -6.26
N THR A 14 -31.85 22.74 -6.03
CA THR A 14 -32.11 23.30 -4.70
C THR A 14 -33.59 23.28 -4.43
N VAL A 15 -33.97 23.29 -3.16
CA VAL A 15 -35.33 23.49 -2.72
C VAL A 15 -35.37 24.69 -1.75
N ALA A 16 -36.41 25.48 -1.83
CA ALA A 16 -36.64 26.58 -0.89
C ALA A 16 -37.74 26.18 0.11
N ILE A 17 -37.50 26.48 1.37
CA ILE A 17 -38.45 26.21 2.44
C ILE A 17 -39.26 27.45 2.72
N LYS A 18 -40.57 27.31 2.51
CA LYS A 18 -41.51 28.38 2.69
C LYS A 18 -42.11 28.31 4.08
N GLU A 19 -42.15 29.43 4.76
CA GLU A 19 -42.82 29.62 6.05
C GLU A 19 -43.97 30.63 5.93
N SER A 20 -44.97 30.37 6.74
CA SER A 20 -46.08 31.32 6.96
C SER A 20 -46.12 31.70 8.44
N PHE A 21 -45.82 32.94 8.79
CA PHE A 21 -45.73 33.45 10.15
C PHE A 21 -44.82 32.61 11.06
N GLY A 22 -43.66 32.14 10.54
CA GLY A 22 -42.69 31.32 11.26
C GLY A 22 -43.06 29.84 11.38
N LYS A 23 -44.10 29.38 10.72
CA LYS A 23 -44.50 27.99 10.65
C LYS A 23 -44.22 27.44 9.25
N PHE A 24 -43.66 26.21 9.18
CA PHE A 24 -43.49 25.53 7.90
C PHE A 24 -44.82 25.41 7.13
N ASP A 25 -44.82 25.83 5.89
CA ASP A 25 -45.97 25.80 4.96
C ASP A 25 -45.74 24.75 3.86
N GLU A 26 -44.71 24.94 3.04
CA GLU A 26 -44.51 24.11 1.83
C GLU A 26 -43.04 24.11 1.40
N ILE A 27 -42.61 23.06 0.68
CA ILE A 27 -41.30 22.97 0.01
C ILE A 27 -41.50 23.43 -1.44
N LEU A 28 -40.78 24.46 -1.83
CA LEU A 28 -40.79 24.97 -3.21
C LEU A 28 -39.69 24.29 -4.01
N GLY A 29 -40.10 23.55 -5.06
CA GLY A 29 -39.15 22.96 -6.03
C GLY A 29 -38.51 24.00 -6.95
N PRO A 30 -37.61 23.56 -7.85
CA PRO A 30 -36.98 24.42 -8.86
C PRO A 30 -38.01 25.11 -9.75
N GLY A 31 -37.78 26.39 -10.02
CA GLY A 31 -38.68 27.15 -10.88
C GLY A 31 -38.95 28.56 -10.33
N CYS A 32 -39.95 29.23 -10.94
CA CYS A 32 -40.38 30.54 -10.53
C CYS A 32 -41.66 30.43 -9.70
N HIS A 33 -41.61 30.94 -8.46
CA HIS A 33 -42.73 30.86 -7.52
C HIS A 33 -43.15 32.29 -7.12
N PHE A 34 -44.46 32.47 -6.96
CA PHE A 34 -45.00 33.71 -6.43
C PHE A 34 -45.19 33.61 -4.91
N LEU A 35 -44.51 34.48 -4.17
CA LEU A 35 -44.56 34.56 -2.73
C LEU A 35 -45.20 35.88 -2.28
N PRO A 36 -46.43 35.87 -1.79
CA PRO A 36 -47.06 37.06 -1.27
C PRO A 36 -46.54 37.40 0.12
N TRP A 37 -45.40 38.09 0.18
CA TRP A 37 -44.74 38.48 1.45
C TRP A 37 -45.59 39.40 2.32
N CYS A 38 -46.50 40.18 1.71
CA CYS A 38 -47.46 41.02 2.44
C CYS A 38 -48.46 40.22 3.31
N ILE A 39 -48.58 38.90 3.12
CA ILE A 39 -49.43 38.00 3.90
C ILE A 39 -48.57 37.17 4.89
N GLY A 40 -47.37 37.65 5.24
CA GLY A 40 -46.51 36.95 6.21
C GLY A 40 -45.83 35.67 5.70
N LYS A 41 -45.79 35.46 4.38
CA LYS A 41 -45.08 34.33 3.79
C LYS A 41 -43.64 34.75 3.46
N GLN A 42 -42.69 33.93 3.91
CA GLN A 42 -41.26 34.15 3.71
C GLN A 42 -40.55 32.87 3.38
N ILE A 43 -39.34 32.99 2.83
CA ILE A 43 -38.42 31.85 2.68
C ILE A 43 -37.54 31.80 3.89
N ALA A 44 -37.56 30.63 4.60
CA ALA A 44 -36.66 30.33 5.73
C ALA A 44 -35.23 30.09 5.27
N GLY A 45 -35.07 29.41 4.14
CA GLY A 45 -33.77 29.13 3.57
C GLY A 45 -33.83 28.25 2.32
N TYR A 46 -32.64 27.98 1.79
CA TYR A 46 -32.44 27.10 0.64
C TYR A 46 -31.65 25.87 1.07
N LEU A 47 -32.05 24.68 0.60
CA LEU A 47 -31.38 23.43 0.81
C LEU A 47 -30.90 22.88 -0.53
N SER A 48 -29.61 22.57 -0.62
CA SER A 48 -29.03 21.94 -1.82
C SER A 48 -29.31 20.45 -1.84
N LEU A 49 -29.81 19.93 -2.96
CA LEU A 49 -30.02 18.49 -3.21
C LEU A 49 -28.81 17.84 -3.88
N ARG A 50 -27.76 18.63 -4.15
CA ARG A 50 -26.54 18.09 -4.76
C ARG A 50 -25.79 17.23 -3.77
N VAL A 51 -25.09 16.23 -4.29
CA VAL A 51 -24.16 15.43 -3.48
C VAL A 51 -23.07 16.34 -2.93
N GLN A 52 -22.89 16.29 -1.62
CA GLN A 52 -21.85 16.99 -0.89
C GLN A 52 -20.86 15.97 -0.35
N GLN A 53 -19.58 16.34 -0.31
CA GLN A 53 -18.51 15.53 0.24
C GLN A 53 -18.03 16.14 1.55
N LEU A 54 -17.78 15.27 2.52
CA LEU A 54 -17.20 15.61 3.79
C LEU A 54 -16.04 14.67 4.07
N ASP A 55 -14.84 15.23 4.19
CA ASP A 55 -13.66 14.50 4.60
C ASP A 55 -13.49 14.62 6.11
N VAL A 56 -13.42 13.48 6.78
CA VAL A 56 -13.33 13.35 8.24
C VAL A 56 -12.00 12.70 8.59
N ARG A 57 -11.21 13.35 9.43
CA ARG A 57 -9.97 12.79 9.97
C ARG A 57 -10.19 12.37 11.41
N CYS A 58 -9.98 11.10 11.68
CA CYS A 58 -10.17 10.51 12.99
C CYS A 58 -8.86 9.87 13.48
N GLU A 59 -8.34 10.37 14.59
CA GLU A 59 -7.24 9.73 15.28
C GLU A 59 -7.78 8.62 16.17
N THR A 60 -7.23 7.42 16.03
CA THR A 60 -7.60 6.25 16.80
C THR A 60 -6.38 5.35 17.01
N LYS A 61 -6.56 4.27 17.76
CA LYS A 61 -5.51 3.32 18.10
C LYS A 61 -5.92 1.93 17.63
N THR A 62 -5.01 1.22 16.99
CA THR A 62 -5.21 -0.18 16.60
C THR A 62 -5.03 -1.13 17.78
N LYS A 63 -5.37 -2.41 17.60
CA LYS A 63 -5.15 -3.48 18.59
C LYS A 63 -3.68 -3.62 18.97
N ASP A 64 -2.76 -3.38 18.03
CA ASP A 64 -1.30 -3.43 18.21
C ASP A 64 -0.73 -2.22 18.96
N ASN A 65 -1.60 -1.37 19.55
CA ASN A 65 -1.22 -0.14 20.22
C ASN A 65 -0.58 0.94 19.33
N VAL A 66 -0.80 0.89 18.02
CA VAL A 66 -0.34 1.89 17.07
C VAL A 66 -1.38 2.98 16.92
N PHE A 67 -0.98 4.25 17.05
CA PHE A 67 -1.85 5.38 16.72
C PHE A 67 -1.90 5.56 15.21
N VAL A 68 -3.12 5.74 14.70
CA VAL A 68 -3.40 5.92 13.28
C VAL A 68 -4.38 7.05 13.05
N ASN A 69 -4.14 7.82 12.01
CA ASN A 69 -5.07 8.79 11.47
C ASN A 69 -5.86 8.16 10.33
N VAL A 70 -7.13 7.92 10.54
CA VAL A 70 -8.04 7.40 9.51
C VAL A 70 -8.72 8.58 8.84
N VAL A 71 -8.61 8.66 7.52
CA VAL A 71 -9.28 9.65 6.68
C VAL A 71 -10.44 8.98 5.96
N ALA A 72 -11.66 9.35 6.35
CA ALA A 72 -12.88 8.87 5.72
C ALA A 72 -13.52 9.99 4.90
N SER A 73 -13.98 9.68 3.70
CA SER A 73 -14.72 10.57 2.82
C SER A 73 -16.16 10.09 2.72
N VAL A 74 -17.09 10.91 3.18
CA VAL A 74 -18.52 10.63 3.17
C VAL A 74 -19.21 11.51 2.13
N GLN A 75 -19.90 10.89 1.20
CA GLN A 75 -20.74 11.57 0.22
C GLN A 75 -22.19 11.45 0.66
N TYR A 76 -22.87 12.57 0.81
CA TYR A 76 -24.24 12.64 1.26
C TYR A 76 -25.05 13.67 0.47
N ARG A 77 -26.38 13.51 0.45
CA ARG A 77 -27.30 14.46 -0.15
C ARG A 77 -28.57 14.57 0.69
N ALA A 78 -29.23 15.72 0.60
CA ALA A 78 -30.56 15.88 1.15
C ALA A 78 -31.63 15.28 0.22
N LEU A 79 -32.64 14.63 0.80
CA LEU A 79 -33.79 14.14 0.06
C LEU A 79 -34.85 15.24 -0.07
N ALA A 80 -35.36 15.46 -1.29
CA ALA A 80 -36.37 16.49 -1.55
C ALA A 80 -37.66 16.26 -0.72
N ASP A 81 -38.08 14.99 -0.56
CA ASP A 81 -39.31 14.64 0.14
C ASP A 81 -39.24 14.92 1.66
N LYS A 82 -38.04 14.92 2.23
CA LYS A 82 -37.78 15.14 3.66
C LYS A 82 -36.99 16.43 3.92
N ALA A 83 -37.00 17.37 2.97
CA ALA A 83 -36.24 18.62 3.09
C ALA A 83 -36.63 19.46 4.31
N SER A 84 -37.88 19.37 4.78
CA SER A 84 -38.31 20.03 6.03
C SER A 84 -37.59 19.46 7.24
N ASP A 85 -37.47 18.14 7.35
CA ASP A 85 -36.75 17.49 8.46
C ASP A 85 -35.25 17.81 8.41
N ALA A 86 -34.68 17.79 7.22
CA ALA A 86 -33.25 18.12 7.01
C ALA A 86 -32.92 19.58 7.42
N PHE A 87 -33.86 20.51 7.21
CA PHE A 87 -33.65 21.91 7.52
C PHE A 87 -33.91 22.26 9.01
N TYR A 88 -35.00 21.73 9.60
CA TYR A 88 -35.42 22.14 10.94
C TYR A 88 -34.88 21.25 12.07
N ARG A 89 -34.58 19.99 11.79
CA ARG A 89 -34.14 19.06 12.84
C ARG A 89 -32.63 19.04 13.06
N LEU A 90 -31.86 19.50 12.08
CA LEU A 90 -30.40 19.50 12.14
C LEU A 90 -29.84 20.90 11.96
N THR A 91 -29.11 21.39 12.95
CA THR A 91 -28.44 22.70 12.88
C THR A 91 -27.14 22.59 12.09
N ASN A 92 -26.38 21.53 12.29
CA ASN A 92 -25.10 21.32 11.62
C ASN A 92 -24.94 19.87 11.17
N THR A 93 -25.29 19.60 9.91
CA THR A 93 -25.23 18.27 9.33
C THR A 93 -23.82 17.71 9.29
N ARG A 94 -22.82 18.58 9.02
CA ARG A 94 -21.43 18.15 8.93
C ARG A 94 -20.88 17.65 10.24
N GLU A 95 -21.09 18.37 11.32
CA GLU A 95 -20.64 17.98 12.67
C GLU A 95 -21.34 16.70 13.15
N GLN A 96 -22.61 16.54 12.77
CA GLN A 96 -23.36 15.35 13.14
C GLN A 96 -22.82 14.10 12.42
N ILE A 97 -22.61 14.19 11.08
CA ILE A 97 -22.00 13.11 10.32
C ILE A 97 -20.60 12.79 10.86
N GLN A 98 -19.80 13.81 11.13
CA GLN A 98 -18.46 13.65 11.68
C GLN A 98 -18.45 12.90 13.02
N SER A 99 -19.41 13.20 13.89
CA SER A 99 -19.53 12.54 15.20
C SER A 99 -19.87 11.05 15.07
N TYR A 100 -20.79 10.69 14.18
CA TYR A 100 -21.10 9.29 13.90
C TYR A 100 -19.92 8.54 13.25
N VAL A 101 -19.21 9.17 12.31
CA VAL A 101 -18.00 8.58 11.71
C VAL A 101 -16.95 8.30 12.78
N PHE A 102 -16.73 9.25 13.70
CA PHE A 102 -15.80 9.07 14.83
C PHE A 102 -16.19 7.88 15.71
N ASP A 103 -17.47 7.77 16.03
CA ASP A 103 -17.96 6.69 16.89
C ASP A 103 -17.71 5.32 16.27
N VAL A 104 -18.10 5.13 15.01
CA VAL A 104 -17.93 3.85 14.31
C VAL A 104 -16.46 3.50 14.08
N ILE A 105 -15.63 4.46 13.67
CA ILE A 105 -14.18 4.22 13.47
C ILE A 105 -13.52 3.83 14.78
N ARG A 106 -13.81 4.54 15.88
CA ARG A 106 -13.28 4.23 17.22
C ARG A 106 -13.82 2.93 17.81
N ALA A 107 -14.96 2.44 17.33
CA ALA A 107 -15.50 1.15 17.72
C ALA A 107 -14.91 -0.02 16.90
N SER A 108 -14.51 0.22 15.66
CA SER A 108 -14.07 -0.82 14.70
C SER A 108 -12.54 -1.00 14.69
N VAL A 109 -11.79 0.08 14.53
CA VAL A 109 -10.32 0.03 14.34
C VAL A 109 -9.55 -0.59 15.52
N PRO A 110 -9.93 -0.35 16.81
CA PRO A 110 -9.22 -0.97 17.93
C PRO A 110 -9.38 -2.49 18.06
N LYS A 111 -10.25 -3.09 17.27
CA LYS A 111 -10.44 -4.55 17.24
C LYS A 111 -9.49 -5.24 16.25
N MET A 112 -8.85 -4.49 15.36
CA MET A 112 -8.02 -4.96 14.25
C MET A 112 -6.56 -4.58 14.46
N ASN A 113 -5.64 -5.41 13.96
CA ASN A 113 -4.23 -5.03 13.85
C ASN A 113 -4.08 -4.00 12.72
N LEU A 114 -2.93 -3.36 12.63
CA LEU A 114 -2.68 -2.35 11.61
C LEU A 114 -2.81 -2.92 10.18
N ASP A 115 -2.23 -4.08 9.94
CA ASP A 115 -2.27 -4.74 8.64
C ASP A 115 -3.70 -5.16 8.26
N ASP A 116 -4.45 -5.73 9.23
CA ASP A 116 -5.87 -6.08 9.05
C ASP A 116 -6.72 -4.85 8.72
N ALA A 117 -6.42 -3.68 9.32
CA ALA A 117 -7.14 -2.46 9.05
C ALA A 117 -6.93 -1.93 7.61
N PHE A 118 -5.73 -2.13 7.05
CA PHE A 118 -5.47 -1.83 5.64
C PHE A 118 -6.19 -2.79 4.69
N GLU A 119 -6.20 -4.08 5.00
CA GLU A 119 -6.86 -5.09 4.16
C GLU A 119 -8.39 -4.95 4.21
N GLN A 120 -8.95 -4.71 5.39
CA GLN A 120 -10.39 -4.66 5.66
C GLN A 120 -10.98 -3.24 5.61
N LYS A 121 -10.29 -2.28 4.99
CA LYS A 121 -10.76 -0.89 4.90
C LYS A 121 -12.18 -0.76 4.30
N ASN A 122 -12.55 -1.65 3.39
CA ASN A 122 -13.89 -1.66 2.79
C ASN A 122 -14.97 -2.13 3.78
N ASP A 123 -14.64 -3.00 4.71
CA ASP A 123 -15.58 -3.47 5.73
C ASP A 123 -15.80 -2.38 6.79
N ILE A 124 -14.76 -1.62 7.12
CA ILE A 124 -14.87 -0.43 7.95
C ILE A 124 -15.76 0.62 7.26
N ALA A 125 -15.54 0.87 5.98
CA ALA A 125 -16.35 1.81 5.19
C ALA A 125 -17.83 1.44 5.19
N LYS A 126 -18.14 0.15 4.97
CA LYS A 126 -19.52 -0.36 5.03
C LYS A 126 -20.15 -0.21 6.42
N ALA A 127 -19.41 -0.53 7.48
CA ALA A 127 -19.90 -0.37 8.84
C ALA A 127 -20.25 1.10 9.16
N VAL A 128 -19.43 2.03 8.66
CA VAL A 128 -19.70 3.48 8.77
C VAL A 128 -20.93 3.86 7.94
N GLU A 129 -21.05 3.36 6.72
CA GLU A 129 -22.17 3.64 5.82
C GLU A 129 -23.50 3.16 6.43
N ASP A 130 -23.55 1.91 6.89
CA ASP A 130 -24.75 1.31 7.49
C ASP A 130 -25.26 2.06 8.73
N GLU A 131 -24.35 2.50 9.61
CA GLU A 131 -24.71 3.26 10.80
C GLU A 131 -25.10 4.71 10.47
N LEU A 132 -24.38 5.35 9.52
CA LEU A 132 -24.75 6.68 9.04
C LEU A 132 -26.11 6.67 8.34
N GLU A 133 -26.40 5.67 7.49
CA GLU A 133 -27.69 5.58 6.81
C GLU A 133 -28.84 5.48 7.80
N LYS A 134 -28.73 4.62 8.83
CA LYS A 134 -29.73 4.50 9.88
C LYS A 134 -29.94 5.81 10.63
N ALA A 135 -28.86 6.50 11.00
CA ALA A 135 -28.93 7.73 11.77
C ALA A 135 -29.43 8.91 10.93
N MET A 136 -28.93 9.08 9.71
CA MET A 136 -29.17 10.26 8.89
C MET A 136 -30.48 10.19 8.10
N SER A 137 -31.00 8.99 7.83
CA SER A 137 -32.30 8.81 7.13
C SER A 137 -33.47 9.41 7.92
N MET A 138 -33.38 9.46 9.27
CA MET A 138 -34.38 10.10 10.11
C MET A 138 -34.39 11.62 9.98
N TYR A 139 -33.26 12.19 9.57
CA TYR A 139 -33.12 13.61 9.35
C TYR A 139 -33.27 14.05 7.89
N GLY A 140 -33.63 13.10 7.00
CA GLY A 140 -33.85 13.42 5.60
C GLY A 140 -32.58 13.56 4.74
N TYR A 141 -31.49 12.98 5.22
CA TYR A 141 -30.25 12.84 4.45
C TYR A 141 -30.03 11.40 4.03
N GLU A 142 -29.53 11.22 2.81
CA GLU A 142 -29.13 9.94 2.22
C GLU A 142 -27.61 9.92 2.12
N ILE A 143 -26.99 8.85 2.57
CA ILE A 143 -25.57 8.59 2.36
C ILE A 143 -25.43 7.91 1.01
N VAL A 144 -24.68 8.54 0.11
CA VAL A 144 -24.49 8.02 -1.25
C VAL A 144 -23.38 6.98 -1.25
N GLN A 145 -22.26 7.31 -0.57
CA GLN A 145 -21.11 6.43 -0.48
C GLN A 145 -20.19 6.88 0.66
N THR A 146 -19.58 5.91 1.33
CA THR A 146 -18.53 6.13 2.32
C THR A 146 -17.26 5.40 1.87
N LEU A 147 -16.12 6.09 1.91
CA LEU A 147 -14.82 5.56 1.52
C LEU A 147 -13.80 5.83 2.63
N ILE A 148 -12.99 4.85 2.97
CA ILE A 148 -11.75 5.08 3.72
C ILE A 148 -10.68 5.43 2.69
N VAL A 149 -10.25 6.69 2.71
CA VAL A 149 -9.28 7.23 1.76
C VAL A 149 -7.87 6.80 2.13
N ASP A 150 -7.53 6.96 3.42
CA ASP A 150 -6.21 6.64 3.92
C ASP A 150 -6.23 6.24 5.40
N ILE A 151 -5.22 5.46 5.80
CA ILE A 151 -4.95 5.08 7.17
C ILE A 151 -3.46 5.36 7.41
N GLU A 152 -3.15 6.47 8.04
CA GLU A 152 -1.77 6.92 8.27
C GLU A 152 -1.33 6.55 9.69
N PRO A 153 -0.39 5.62 9.88
CA PRO A 153 0.21 5.37 11.18
C PRO A 153 1.15 6.52 11.57
N ASP A 154 1.46 6.61 12.86
CA ASP A 154 2.45 7.56 13.37
C ASP A 154 3.79 7.44 12.63
N GLU A 155 4.46 8.58 12.41
CA GLU A 155 5.70 8.66 11.65
C GLU A 155 6.82 7.77 12.21
N HIS A 156 6.89 7.60 13.53
CA HIS A 156 7.88 6.73 14.17
C HIS A 156 7.63 5.25 13.85
N VAL A 157 6.36 4.84 13.85
CA VAL A 157 5.95 3.48 13.50
C VAL A 157 6.22 3.21 12.02
N LYS A 158 5.90 4.15 11.15
CA LYS A 158 6.16 4.05 9.71
C LYS A 158 7.67 3.86 9.41
N ARG A 159 8.52 4.59 10.13
CA ARG A 159 9.98 4.42 10.01
C ARG A 159 10.45 3.05 10.52
N ALA A 160 9.95 2.62 11.68
CA ALA A 160 10.30 1.31 12.23
C ALA A 160 9.85 0.16 11.31
N MET A 161 8.66 0.21 10.74
CA MET A 161 8.17 -0.76 9.77
C MET A 161 9.04 -0.80 8.50
N ASN A 162 9.44 0.38 7.98
CA ASN A 162 10.33 0.45 6.84
C ASN A 162 11.72 -0.13 7.13
N GLU A 163 12.25 0.02 8.35
CA GLU A 163 13.52 -0.60 8.77
C GLU A 163 13.40 -2.12 8.88
N ILE A 164 12.29 -2.63 9.43
CA ILE A 164 12.01 -4.06 9.50
C ILE A 164 11.92 -4.66 8.10
N ASN A 165 11.11 -4.09 7.22
CA ASN A 165 10.94 -4.54 5.84
C ASN A 165 12.27 -4.52 5.07
N ARG A 166 13.10 -3.50 5.32
CA ARG A 166 14.44 -3.42 4.74
C ARG A 166 15.36 -4.54 5.25
N ALA A 167 15.34 -4.78 6.55
CA ALA A 167 16.16 -5.84 7.16
C ALA A 167 15.74 -7.24 6.69
N GLU A 168 14.44 -7.48 6.56
CA GLU A 168 13.89 -8.72 5.99
C GLU A 168 14.28 -8.89 4.52
N GLY A 169 14.12 -7.85 3.71
CA GLY A 169 14.53 -7.85 2.30
C GLY A 169 16.05 -8.08 2.13
N ASP A 170 16.88 -7.47 2.97
CA ASP A 170 18.33 -7.68 2.99
C ASP A 170 18.68 -9.13 3.39
N ALA A 171 17.97 -9.71 4.35
CA ALA A 171 18.18 -11.09 4.78
C ALA A 171 17.77 -12.08 3.68
N GLU A 172 16.62 -11.89 3.06
CA GLU A 172 16.15 -12.70 1.94
C GLU A 172 17.07 -12.59 0.72
N SER A 173 17.53 -11.39 0.39
CA SER A 173 18.50 -11.14 -0.69
C SER A 173 19.80 -11.91 -0.45
N LYS A 174 20.34 -11.89 0.78
CA LYS A 174 21.55 -12.65 1.14
C LYS A 174 21.30 -14.16 1.08
N TYR A 175 20.13 -14.62 1.52
CA TYR A 175 19.75 -16.02 1.43
C TYR A 175 19.68 -16.49 -0.03
N LEU A 176 19.00 -15.73 -0.90
CA LEU A 176 18.87 -16.03 -2.31
C LEU A 176 20.23 -15.96 -3.03
N ALA A 177 21.08 -14.99 -2.69
CA ALA A 177 22.45 -14.91 -3.20
C ALA A 177 23.27 -16.15 -2.79
N GLY A 178 23.17 -16.57 -1.52
CA GLY A 178 23.81 -17.80 -1.03
C GLY A 178 23.32 -19.06 -1.78
N MET A 179 22.03 -19.18 -1.99
CA MET A 179 21.44 -20.25 -2.79
C MET A 179 21.90 -20.22 -4.24
N GLY A 180 22.01 -19.03 -4.82
CA GLY A 180 22.55 -18.84 -6.18
C GLY A 180 24.00 -19.33 -6.29
N ILE A 181 24.85 -18.94 -5.36
CA ILE A 181 26.25 -19.39 -5.29
C ILE A 181 26.33 -20.91 -5.09
N ALA A 182 25.50 -21.49 -4.23
CA ALA A 182 25.47 -22.94 -4.02
C ALA A 182 25.08 -23.70 -5.30
N ARG A 183 24.04 -23.26 -6.00
CA ARG A 183 23.60 -23.82 -7.29
C ARG A 183 24.67 -23.66 -8.37
N GLN A 184 25.33 -22.50 -8.43
CA GLN A 184 26.43 -22.26 -9.34
C GLN A 184 27.59 -23.23 -9.08
N ARG A 185 27.99 -23.41 -7.84
CA ARG A 185 29.04 -24.37 -7.47
C ARG A 185 28.67 -25.79 -7.83
N GLN A 186 27.43 -26.19 -7.58
CA GLN A 186 26.95 -27.54 -7.94
C GLN A 186 26.99 -27.72 -9.46
N ALA A 187 26.50 -26.75 -10.23
CA ALA A 187 26.55 -26.82 -11.71
C ALA A 187 27.97 -26.90 -12.25
N ILE A 188 28.92 -26.20 -11.63
CA ILE A 188 30.35 -26.29 -12.00
C ILE A 188 30.88 -27.69 -11.71
N VAL A 189 30.57 -28.27 -10.55
CA VAL A 189 31.02 -29.62 -10.17
C VAL A 189 30.42 -30.69 -11.09
N ASP A 190 29.12 -30.57 -11.39
CA ASP A 190 28.43 -31.48 -12.31
C ASP A 190 29.03 -31.39 -13.73
N GLY A 191 29.24 -30.15 -14.23
CA GLY A 191 29.87 -29.92 -15.54
C GLY A 191 31.31 -30.42 -15.62
N LEU A 192 32.09 -30.29 -14.51
CA LEU A 192 33.43 -30.87 -14.41
C LEU A 192 33.40 -32.40 -14.47
N ARG A 193 32.47 -33.00 -13.72
CA ARG A 193 32.28 -34.45 -13.70
C ARG A 193 31.97 -35.00 -15.09
N ASP A 194 31.01 -34.34 -15.79
CA ASP A 194 30.61 -34.75 -17.12
C ASP A 194 31.74 -34.58 -18.11
N SER A 195 32.54 -33.51 -18.01
CA SER A 195 33.73 -33.29 -18.84
C SER A 195 34.81 -34.33 -18.62
N VAL A 196 35.09 -34.73 -17.38
CA VAL A 196 36.05 -35.77 -17.01
C VAL A 196 35.62 -37.11 -17.56
N LEU A 197 34.33 -37.46 -17.44
CA LEU A 197 33.78 -38.71 -17.97
C LEU A 197 33.89 -38.77 -19.50
N ALA A 198 33.44 -37.70 -20.17
CA ALA A 198 33.49 -37.63 -21.62
C ALA A 198 34.95 -37.70 -22.19
N PHE A 199 35.91 -37.08 -21.49
CA PHE A 199 37.31 -37.12 -21.91
C PHE A 199 37.95 -38.50 -21.72
N SER A 200 37.59 -39.19 -20.60
CA SER A 200 38.10 -40.55 -20.29
C SER A 200 37.60 -41.60 -21.32
N GLU A 201 36.41 -41.39 -21.88
CA GLU A 201 35.85 -42.29 -22.90
C GLU A 201 36.44 -42.05 -24.30
N ASN A 202 36.74 -40.79 -24.64
CA ASN A 202 37.15 -40.42 -26.01
C ASN A 202 38.64 -40.42 -26.26
N VAL A 203 39.51 -40.47 -25.21
CA VAL A 203 40.97 -40.41 -25.37
C VAL A 203 41.62 -41.65 -24.72
N PRO A 204 41.96 -42.68 -25.51
CA PRO A 204 42.61 -43.89 -24.96
C PRO A 204 44.01 -43.54 -24.44
N GLY A 205 44.26 -43.87 -23.15
CA GLY A 205 45.54 -43.67 -22.46
C GLY A 205 45.61 -42.52 -21.47
N THR A 206 44.55 -41.73 -21.34
CA THR A 206 44.44 -40.69 -20.32
C THR A 206 43.68 -41.22 -19.10
N SER A 207 44.24 -41.05 -17.89
CA SER A 207 43.54 -41.38 -16.67
C SER A 207 42.64 -40.21 -16.23
N ALA A 208 41.54 -40.53 -15.56
CA ALA A 208 40.66 -39.52 -14.98
C ALA A 208 41.41 -38.49 -14.09
N LYS A 209 42.55 -38.90 -13.53
CA LYS A 209 43.44 -38.06 -12.75
C LYS A 209 44.16 -37.00 -13.58
N ASP A 210 44.62 -37.34 -14.78
CA ASP A 210 45.35 -36.44 -15.65
C ASP A 210 44.38 -35.33 -16.20
N VAL A 211 43.13 -35.73 -16.49
CA VAL A 211 42.07 -34.79 -16.89
C VAL A 211 41.72 -33.84 -15.76
N MET A 212 41.65 -34.33 -14.54
CA MET A 212 41.33 -33.49 -13.34
C MET A 212 42.47 -32.49 -13.07
N ASP A 213 43.72 -32.90 -13.19
CA ASP A 213 44.87 -32.00 -13.05
C ASP A 213 44.86 -30.91 -14.14
N MET A 214 44.48 -31.23 -15.35
CA MET A 214 44.36 -30.27 -16.47
C MET A 214 43.23 -29.26 -16.24
N VAL A 215 42.08 -29.74 -15.73
CA VAL A 215 40.94 -28.87 -15.42
C VAL A 215 41.25 -27.94 -14.23
N LEU A 216 41.91 -28.43 -13.17
CA LEU A 216 42.33 -27.60 -12.05
C LEU A 216 43.30 -26.51 -12.45
N VAL A 217 44.24 -26.80 -13.39
CA VAL A 217 45.16 -25.77 -13.91
C VAL A 217 44.40 -24.72 -14.74
N THR A 218 43.44 -25.14 -15.58
CA THR A 218 42.64 -24.21 -16.38
C THR A 218 41.79 -23.31 -15.47
N GLN A 219 41.17 -23.87 -14.46
CA GLN A 219 40.37 -23.12 -13.51
C GLN A 219 41.19 -22.16 -12.66
N TYR A 220 42.44 -22.52 -12.32
CA TYR A 220 43.38 -21.61 -11.68
C TYR A 220 43.69 -20.40 -12.57
N PHE A 221 43.95 -20.59 -13.87
CA PHE A 221 44.19 -19.48 -14.78
C PHE A 221 42.97 -18.62 -15.03
N ASP A 222 41.77 -19.20 -15.08
CA ASP A 222 40.50 -18.44 -15.20
C ASP A 222 40.26 -17.58 -13.97
N THR A 223 40.47 -18.13 -12.76
CA THR A 223 40.38 -17.37 -11.54
C THR A 223 41.40 -16.23 -11.47
N MET A 224 42.63 -16.47 -11.92
CA MET A 224 43.66 -15.43 -11.97
C MET A 224 43.33 -14.33 -12.99
N LYS A 225 42.74 -14.70 -14.11
CA LYS A 225 42.24 -13.76 -15.11
C LYS A 225 41.13 -12.87 -14.56
N GLU A 226 40.20 -13.48 -13.78
CA GLU A 226 39.10 -12.75 -13.16
C GLU A 226 39.60 -11.79 -12.06
N ILE A 227 40.56 -12.22 -11.22
CA ILE A 227 41.24 -11.36 -10.25
C ILE A 227 41.96 -10.20 -10.96
N GLY A 228 42.66 -10.46 -12.06
CA GLY A 228 43.33 -9.45 -12.86
C GLY A 228 42.38 -8.45 -13.53
N ALA A 229 41.20 -8.90 -13.92
CA ALA A 229 40.17 -8.05 -14.50
C ALA A 229 39.42 -7.20 -13.47
N SER A 230 39.26 -7.71 -12.23
CA SER A 230 38.54 -7.05 -11.13
C SER A 230 39.38 -6.06 -10.32
N SER A 231 40.70 -6.15 -10.39
CA SER A 231 41.64 -5.34 -9.57
C SER A 231 41.86 -3.94 -10.16
N LYS A 232 41.47 -2.95 -9.41
CA LYS A 232 41.60 -1.53 -9.79
C LYS A 232 43.02 -0.98 -9.83
N SER A 233 44.08 -1.72 -9.45
CA SER A 233 45.43 -1.13 -9.43
C SER A 233 46.59 -2.02 -9.00
N SER A 234 46.68 -3.30 -9.30
CA SER A 234 47.92 -4.05 -8.98
C SER A 234 48.26 -5.02 -10.09
N SER A 235 49.45 -4.85 -10.66
CA SER A 235 49.99 -5.83 -11.61
C SER A 235 50.42 -7.06 -10.79
N VAL A 236 49.80 -8.20 -11.04
CA VAL A 236 50.20 -9.47 -10.44
C VAL A 236 51.16 -10.20 -11.42
N PHE A 237 52.40 -10.32 -11.02
CA PHE A 237 53.40 -11.09 -11.79
C PHE A 237 53.31 -12.56 -11.34
N ILE A 238 52.87 -13.44 -12.26
CA ILE A 238 52.80 -14.85 -12.00
C ILE A 238 53.86 -15.55 -12.86
N PRO A 239 54.76 -16.34 -12.28
CA PRO A 239 55.68 -17.17 -13.05
C PRO A 239 54.87 -18.19 -13.85
N HIS A 240 54.99 -18.15 -15.20
CA HIS A 240 54.22 -18.98 -16.12
C HIS A 240 55.06 -19.92 -16.98
N GLY A 241 56.26 -20.30 -16.49
CA GLY A 241 57.11 -21.29 -17.17
C GLY A 241 56.53 -22.70 -17.07
N PRO A 242 56.85 -23.60 -18.00
CA PRO A 242 56.33 -25.00 -18.02
C PRO A 242 56.59 -25.78 -16.71
N GLY A 243 57.65 -25.45 -15.99
CA GLY A 243 57.94 -26.03 -14.66
C GLY A 243 57.03 -25.51 -13.55
N ALA A 244 56.68 -24.22 -13.59
CA ALA A 244 55.84 -23.60 -12.56
C ALA A 244 54.40 -24.15 -12.56
N VAL A 245 53.88 -24.57 -13.70
CA VAL A 245 52.54 -25.16 -13.83
C VAL A 245 52.51 -26.57 -13.14
N LYS A 246 53.60 -27.36 -13.29
CA LYS A 246 53.74 -28.66 -12.62
C LYS A 246 53.83 -28.52 -11.08
N ASP A 247 54.55 -27.48 -10.62
CA ASP A 247 54.69 -27.18 -9.20
C ASP A 247 53.41 -26.73 -8.56
N ILE A 248 52.61 -25.94 -9.25
CA ILE A 248 51.28 -25.49 -8.79
C ILE A 248 50.32 -26.70 -8.67
N ALA A 249 50.27 -27.55 -9.70
CA ALA A 249 49.44 -28.77 -9.66
C ALA A 249 49.84 -29.72 -8.47
N ALA A 250 51.16 -29.83 -8.18
CA ALA A 250 51.63 -30.59 -7.02
C ALA A 250 51.24 -29.94 -5.69
N GLN A 251 51.38 -28.63 -5.53
CA GLN A 251 50.98 -27.88 -4.33
C GLN A 251 49.48 -27.95 -4.05
N ILE A 252 48.62 -27.85 -5.08
CA ILE A 252 47.18 -27.99 -4.94
C ILE A 252 46.84 -29.43 -4.45
N ARG A 253 47.52 -30.43 -4.97
CA ARG A 253 47.32 -31.81 -4.59
C ARG A 253 47.72 -32.08 -3.15
N ASP A 254 48.86 -31.57 -2.72
CA ASP A 254 49.34 -31.69 -1.34
C ASP A 254 48.43 -30.96 -0.35
N GLY A 255 47.90 -29.78 -0.71
CA GLY A 255 46.90 -29.09 0.09
C GLY A 255 45.59 -29.86 0.24
N GLN A 256 45.12 -30.54 -0.82
CA GLN A 256 43.92 -31.39 -0.75
C GLN A 256 44.13 -32.64 0.08
N LEU A 257 45.34 -33.24 0.08
CA LEU A 257 45.70 -34.39 0.92
C LEU A 257 45.77 -33.99 2.40
N GLN A 258 46.31 -32.81 2.71
CA GLN A 258 46.33 -32.30 4.09
C GLN A 258 44.93 -31.96 4.61
N ALA A 259 44.05 -31.43 3.80
CA ALA A 259 42.64 -31.17 4.16
C ALA A 259 41.80 -32.43 4.39
N ARG A 260 42.27 -33.60 3.91
CA ARG A 260 41.63 -34.91 4.14
C ARG A 260 42.08 -35.59 5.43
N MET A 261 43.14 -35.10 6.04
CA MET A 261 43.71 -35.63 7.30
C MET A 261 43.26 -34.89 8.57
N LEU A 262 42.56 -33.75 8.38
CA LEU A 262 41.88 -32.99 9.40
C LEU A 262 40.36 -33.28 9.40
#